data_bb840079ff5588f71252ad722fc49bad
#
_entry.id   bb840079ff5588f71252ad722fc49bad
#
_cell.length_a   1.000
_cell.length_b   1.000
_cell.length_c   1.000
_cell.angle_alpha   90.00
_cell.angle_beta   90.00
_cell.angle_gamma   90.00
#
_symmetry.space_group_name_H-M   'P 1'
#
loop_
_entity.id
_entity.type
_entity.pdbx_description
1 polymer ?
#
loop_
_entity_poly.entity_id
_entity_poly.type
_entity_poly.pdbx_seq_one_letter_code
_entity_poly.pdbx_strand_id
1 'polypeptide(L)'
;MNIASLSVDTAVGVVTALTGLIAAAVATTQLSYRHRMMRTATWAQEQVSSATGERKQHLEDMQRWAQSEVVAATMIPSKVFVEPLFTATLFLLIPILHDPPLYPFALTAFLVQALQYRRTIRLYLERQRCAVDYYEGRAVQPARIGLLFQMEGGTRKEFLWASIVSAELTAVSLLLARYIHHEHKMMLPLAIGVCVGVINSVADIRRKNRHPFLAQI
;
A
#
# COMPACT_ATOMS: atom_id res chain seq x y z
N MET A 1 0.68 2.49 -34.91
CA MET A 1 0.53 1.12 -34.39
C MET A 1 -0.88 1.07 -33.82
N ASN A 2 -1.80 0.34 -34.48
CA ASN A 2 -3.21 0.34 -34.11
C ASN A 2 -3.41 -0.53 -32.86
N ILE A 3 -3.54 0.10 -31.70
CA ILE A 3 -3.75 -0.58 -30.40
C ILE A 3 -5.13 -1.25 -30.29
N ALA A 4 -6.04 -0.94 -31.24
CA ALA A 4 -7.42 -1.42 -31.27
C ALA A 4 -7.59 -2.94 -31.53
N SER A 5 -6.49 -3.68 -31.81
CA SER A 5 -6.54 -5.13 -32.01
C SER A 5 -5.77 -5.92 -30.96
N LEU A 6 -5.69 -5.41 -29.71
CA LEU A 6 -5.22 -6.27 -28.63
C LEU A 6 -6.16 -7.46 -28.50
N SER A 7 -5.72 -8.63 -28.92
CA SER A 7 -6.50 -9.87 -28.75
C SER A 7 -6.74 -10.09 -27.25
N VAL A 8 -7.83 -10.74 -26.88
CA VAL A 8 -8.14 -11.11 -25.49
C VAL A 8 -6.92 -11.80 -24.83
N ASP A 9 -6.19 -12.59 -25.59
CA ASP A 9 -4.99 -13.30 -25.14
C ASP A 9 -3.87 -12.33 -24.75
N THR A 10 -3.67 -11.23 -25.49
CA THR A 10 -2.67 -10.21 -25.15
C THR A 10 -3.09 -9.45 -23.89
N ALA A 11 -4.37 -9.13 -23.72
CA ALA A 11 -4.88 -8.47 -22.51
C ALA A 11 -4.72 -9.40 -21.28
N VAL A 12 -5.05 -10.68 -21.40
CA VAL A 12 -4.84 -11.69 -20.35
C VAL A 12 -3.33 -11.82 -20.02
N GLY A 13 -2.48 -11.84 -21.04
CA GLY A 13 -1.02 -11.88 -20.87
C GLY A 13 -0.48 -10.68 -20.09
N VAL A 14 -0.92 -9.47 -20.43
CA VAL A 14 -0.52 -8.22 -19.73
C VAL A 14 -1.00 -8.24 -18.28
N VAL A 15 -2.25 -8.61 -18.02
CA VAL A 15 -2.82 -8.72 -16.66
C VAL A 15 -2.03 -9.74 -15.83
N THR A 16 -1.72 -10.90 -16.41
CA THR A 16 -0.96 -11.95 -15.73
C THR A 16 0.46 -11.50 -15.43
N ALA A 17 1.15 -10.85 -16.37
CA ALA A 17 2.50 -10.32 -16.17
C ALA A 17 2.53 -9.25 -15.08
N LEU A 18 1.58 -8.32 -15.06
CA LEU A 18 1.47 -7.28 -14.04
C LEU A 18 1.15 -7.86 -12.66
N THR A 19 0.28 -8.87 -12.59
CA THR A 19 0.02 -9.61 -11.35
C THR A 19 1.29 -10.23 -10.80
N GLY A 20 2.05 -10.90 -11.66
CA GLY A 20 3.33 -11.50 -11.30
C GLY A 20 4.34 -10.46 -10.81
N LEU A 21 4.45 -9.32 -11.48
CA LEU A 21 5.34 -8.23 -11.08
C LEU A 21 4.95 -7.62 -9.73
N ILE A 22 3.67 -7.35 -9.51
CA ILE A 22 3.17 -6.80 -8.23
C ILE A 22 3.42 -7.81 -7.11
N ALA A 23 3.09 -9.08 -7.32
CA ALA A 23 3.32 -10.13 -6.33
C ALA A 23 4.82 -10.29 -6.02
N ALA A 24 5.67 -10.30 -7.04
CA ALA A 24 7.13 -10.38 -6.88
C ALA A 24 7.69 -9.15 -6.15
N ALA A 25 7.26 -7.94 -6.50
CA ALA A 25 7.68 -6.70 -5.84
C ALA A 25 7.25 -6.68 -4.36
N VAL A 26 6.02 -7.07 -4.05
CA VAL A 26 5.52 -7.17 -2.67
C VAL A 26 6.30 -8.23 -1.89
N ALA A 27 6.53 -9.41 -2.46
CA ALA A 27 7.28 -10.47 -1.81
C ALA A 27 8.74 -10.07 -1.54
N THR A 28 9.41 -9.49 -2.53
CA THR A 28 10.81 -9.06 -2.42
C THR A 28 10.99 -7.95 -1.39
N THR A 29 10.13 -6.94 -1.42
CA THR A 29 10.19 -5.85 -0.43
C THR A 29 9.92 -6.35 0.99
N GLN A 30 9.02 -7.30 1.15
CA GLN A 30 8.70 -7.88 2.45
C GLN A 30 9.83 -8.74 3.01
N LEU A 31 10.39 -9.64 2.18
CA LEU A 31 11.51 -10.48 2.59
C LEU A 31 12.72 -9.62 3.00
N SER A 32 13.03 -8.60 2.20
CA SER A 32 14.11 -7.66 2.47
C SER A 32 13.84 -6.84 3.75
N TYR A 33 12.60 -6.38 3.97
CA TYR A 33 12.24 -5.63 5.17
C TYR A 33 12.29 -6.51 6.43
N ARG A 34 11.66 -7.69 6.39
CA ARG A 34 11.67 -8.64 7.50
C ARG A 34 13.10 -9.06 7.85
N HIS A 35 13.91 -9.36 6.85
CA HIS A 35 15.31 -9.74 7.06
C HIS A 35 16.10 -8.59 7.70
N ARG A 36 15.94 -7.36 7.25
CA ARG A 36 16.56 -6.18 7.88
C ARG A 36 16.12 -6.02 9.33
N MET A 37 14.84 -6.12 9.65
CA MET A 37 14.36 -5.99 11.03
C MET A 37 14.92 -7.10 11.93
N MET A 38 14.97 -8.34 11.44
CA MET A 38 15.61 -9.45 12.17
C MET A 38 17.09 -9.18 12.44
N ARG A 39 17.84 -8.73 11.44
CA ARG A 39 19.27 -8.36 11.60
C ARG A 39 19.45 -7.22 12.59
N THR A 40 18.59 -6.20 12.53
CA THR A 40 18.64 -5.08 13.49
C THR A 40 18.36 -5.56 14.90
N ALA A 41 17.39 -6.45 15.12
CA ALA A 41 17.09 -7.01 16.43
C ALA A 41 18.27 -7.84 16.98
N THR A 42 18.87 -8.71 16.15
CA THR A 42 20.03 -9.52 16.54
C THR A 42 21.24 -8.64 16.85
N TRP A 43 21.54 -7.68 15.99
CA TRP A 43 22.65 -6.75 16.19
C TRP A 43 22.47 -5.92 17.48
N ALA A 44 21.27 -5.39 17.72
CA ALA A 44 20.99 -4.62 18.93
C ALA A 44 21.17 -5.49 20.19
N GLN A 45 20.68 -6.75 20.16
CA GLN A 45 20.83 -7.71 21.25
C GLN A 45 22.30 -8.00 21.57
N GLU A 46 23.16 -8.19 20.56
CA GLU A 46 24.59 -8.40 20.74
C GLU A 46 25.27 -7.20 21.39
N GLN A 47 24.88 -5.98 20.98
CA GLN A 47 25.47 -4.74 21.49
C GLN A 47 24.99 -4.39 22.92
N VAL A 48 23.79 -4.80 23.33
CA VAL A 48 23.24 -4.55 24.67
C VAL A 48 24.15 -5.10 25.76
N SER A 49 24.80 -6.26 25.56
CA SER A 49 25.66 -6.91 26.54
C SER A 49 26.90 -6.07 26.91
N SER A 50 27.39 -5.25 25.98
CA SER A 50 28.57 -4.40 26.14
C SER A 50 28.26 -2.93 26.42
N ALA A 51 26.97 -2.53 26.31
CA ALA A 51 26.56 -1.13 26.49
C ALA A 51 26.14 -0.83 27.92
N THR A 52 26.32 0.44 28.32
CA THR A 52 25.94 0.96 29.64
C THR A 52 25.14 2.26 29.50
N GLY A 53 24.34 2.59 30.52
CA GLY A 53 23.61 3.85 30.62
C GLY A 53 22.59 4.03 29.50
N GLU A 54 22.42 5.25 28.99
CA GLU A 54 21.46 5.63 27.96
C GLU A 54 21.63 4.83 26.67
N ARG A 55 22.87 4.49 26.30
CA ARG A 55 23.14 3.68 25.10
C ARG A 55 22.52 2.29 25.22
N LYS A 56 22.55 1.67 26.38
CA LYS A 56 21.94 0.38 26.64
C LYS A 56 20.43 0.46 26.44
N GLN A 57 19.80 1.45 27.05
CA GLN A 57 18.36 1.67 26.94
C GLN A 57 17.93 1.89 25.47
N HIS A 58 18.67 2.71 24.73
CA HIS A 58 18.38 2.93 23.31
C HIS A 58 18.50 1.66 22.47
N LEU A 59 19.46 0.79 22.74
CA LEU A 59 19.63 -0.49 22.05
C LEU A 59 18.51 -1.47 22.40
N GLU A 60 18.05 -1.50 23.65
CA GLU A 60 16.92 -2.31 24.09
C GLU A 60 15.62 -1.86 23.41
N ASP A 61 15.40 -0.56 23.29
CA ASP A 61 14.24 0.01 22.59
C ASP A 61 14.30 -0.30 21.09
N MET A 62 15.47 -0.20 20.47
CA MET A 62 15.67 -0.56 19.05
C MET A 62 15.42 -2.05 18.83
N GLN A 63 15.88 -2.91 19.71
CA GLN A 63 15.62 -4.36 19.65
C GLN A 63 14.12 -4.64 19.74
N ARG A 64 13.45 -4.05 20.73
CA ARG A 64 12.01 -4.22 20.94
C ARG A 64 11.20 -3.71 19.75
N TRP A 65 11.57 -2.56 19.20
CA TRP A 65 10.95 -2.04 17.99
C TRP A 65 11.13 -2.98 16.80
N ALA A 66 12.34 -3.44 16.53
CA ALA A 66 12.58 -4.35 15.42
C ALA A 66 11.83 -5.68 15.56
N GLN A 67 11.72 -6.21 16.78
CA GLN A 67 10.91 -7.39 17.07
C GLN A 67 9.41 -7.14 16.85
N SER A 68 8.89 -5.99 17.26
CA SER A 68 7.48 -5.63 17.08
C SER A 68 7.09 -5.59 15.58
N GLU A 69 7.98 -5.08 14.73
CA GLU A 69 7.76 -5.05 13.28
C GLU A 69 7.77 -6.46 12.66
N VAL A 70 8.63 -7.36 13.15
CA VAL A 70 8.64 -8.77 12.70
C VAL A 70 7.35 -9.48 13.11
N VAL A 71 6.89 -9.29 14.35
CA VAL A 71 5.64 -9.88 14.86
C VAL A 71 4.45 -9.36 14.06
N ALA A 72 4.33 -8.05 13.86
CA ALA A 72 3.26 -7.44 13.06
C ALA A 72 3.24 -7.97 11.61
N ALA A 73 4.42 -8.13 10.99
CA ALA A 73 4.55 -8.71 9.66
C ALA A 73 4.19 -10.21 9.59
N THR A 74 4.27 -10.91 10.71
CA THR A 74 3.86 -12.31 10.81
C THR A 74 2.34 -12.42 10.98
N MET A 75 1.76 -11.54 11.80
CA MET A 75 0.31 -11.50 12.05
C MET A 75 -0.48 -11.03 10.81
N ILE A 76 0.03 -10.00 10.12
CA ILE A 76 -0.58 -9.47 8.88
C ILE A 76 0.46 -9.54 7.76
N PRO A 77 0.56 -10.70 7.09
CA PRO A 77 1.54 -10.91 6.03
C PRO A 77 1.19 -10.10 4.78
N SER A 78 2.22 -9.69 4.02
CA SER A 78 2.02 -8.84 2.83
C SER A 78 1.20 -9.49 1.73
N LYS A 79 1.06 -10.82 1.71
CA LYS A 79 0.17 -11.51 0.76
C LYS A 79 -1.28 -11.00 0.82
N VAL A 80 -1.73 -10.54 2.01
CA VAL A 80 -3.09 -10.00 2.20
C VAL A 80 -3.29 -8.65 1.50
N PHE A 81 -2.20 -7.94 1.20
CA PHE A 81 -2.24 -6.67 0.44
C PHE A 81 -2.25 -6.87 -1.07
N VAL A 82 -1.86 -8.05 -1.56
CA VAL A 82 -1.77 -8.31 -3.00
C VAL A 82 -3.13 -8.23 -3.67
N GLU A 83 -4.14 -8.84 -3.08
CA GLU A 83 -5.51 -8.87 -3.65
C GLU A 83 -6.10 -7.46 -3.84
N PRO A 84 -6.17 -6.59 -2.80
CA PRO A 84 -6.73 -5.25 -2.98
C PRO A 84 -5.89 -4.37 -3.92
N LEU A 85 -4.55 -4.47 -3.88
CA LEU A 85 -3.69 -3.72 -4.78
C LEU A 85 -3.83 -4.20 -6.23
N PHE A 86 -3.92 -5.50 -6.45
CA PHE A 86 -4.15 -6.07 -7.77
C PHE A 86 -5.49 -5.61 -8.36
N THR A 87 -6.57 -5.75 -7.60
CA THR A 87 -7.91 -5.32 -8.04
C THR A 87 -7.91 -3.82 -8.37
N ALA A 88 -7.32 -2.98 -7.52
CA ALA A 88 -7.21 -1.55 -7.77
C ALA A 88 -6.42 -1.26 -9.06
N THR A 89 -5.27 -1.94 -9.27
CA THR A 89 -4.44 -1.76 -10.47
C THR A 89 -5.18 -2.18 -11.73
N LEU A 90 -5.95 -3.26 -11.68
CA LEU A 90 -6.73 -3.75 -12.81
C LEU A 90 -7.74 -2.69 -13.29
N PHE A 91 -8.43 -2.05 -12.35
CA PHE A 91 -9.37 -0.97 -12.67
C PHE A 91 -8.68 0.31 -13.17
N LEU A 92 -7.40 0.52 -12.89
CA LEU A 92 -6.60 1.60 -13.49
C LEU A 92 -6.21 1.30 -14.95
N LEU A 93 -6.02 0.03 -15.29
CA LEU A 93 -5.56 -0.39 -16.62
C LEU A 93 -6.67 -0.50 -17.65
N ILE A 94 -7.91 -0.82 -17.22
CA ILE A 94 -9.04 -1.01 -18.14
C ILE A 94 -9.22 0.18 -19.10
N PRO A 95 -9.28 1.45 -18.67
CA PRO A 95 -9.44 2.58 -19.60
C PRO A 95 -8.22 2.82 -20.47
N ILE A 96 -7.05 2.41 -20.05
CA ILE A 96 -5.81 2.51 -20.84
C ILE A 96 -5.80 1.48 -21.98
N LEU A 97 -6.35 0.29 -21.72
CA LEU A 97 -6.43 -0.81 -22.70
C LEU A 97 -7.65 -0.71 -23.62
N HIS A 98 -8.76 -0.21 -23.12
CA HIS A 98 -10.01 -0.06 -23.82
C HIS A 98 -10.53 1.35 -23.63
N ASP A 99 -11.21 1.92 -24.65
CA ASP A 99 -11.87 3.23 -24.53
C ASP A 99 -13.32 3.07 -24.07
N PRO A 100 -13.57 2.84 -22.76
CA PRO A 100 -14.92 2.59 -22.26
C PRO A 100 -15.73 3.90 -22.20
N PRO A 101 -17.06 3.82 -22.13
CA PRO A 101 -17.89 4.99 -21.89
C PRO A 101 -17.50 5.67 -20.57
N LEU A 102 -17.12 6.95 -20.67
CA LEU A 102 -16.38 7.68 -19.61
C LEU A 102 -17.10 7.68 -18.26
N TYR A 103 -18.39 8.07 -18.24
CA TYR A 103 -19.09 8.30 -16.98
C TYR A 103 -19.37 7.03 -16.16
N PRO A 104 -20.03 5.98 -16.72
CA PRO A 104 -20.34 4.79 -15.94
C PRO A 104 -19.06 4.06 -15.49
N PHE A 105 -18.02 4.06 -16.35
CA PHE A 105 -16.75 3.47 -16.01
C PHE A 105 -16.04 4.25 -14.90
N ALA A 106 -15.95 5.58 -14.99
CA ALA A 106 -15.30 6.42 -13.98
C ALA A 106 -15.93 6.22 -12.60
N LEU A 107 -17.25 6.18 -12.51
CA LEU A 107 -17.96 5.95 -11.26
C LEU A 107 -17.66 4.56 -10.68
N THR A 108 -17.76 3.52 -11.52
CA THR A 108 -17.49 2.14 -11.09
C THR A 108 -16.04 1.96 -10.66
N ALA A 109 -15.08 2.47 -11.43
CA ALA A 109 -13.67 2.42 -11.11
C ALA A 109 -13.36 3.16 -9.81
N PHE A 110 -13.92 4.36 -9.61
CA PHE A 110 -13.78 5.11 -8.39
C PHE A 110 -14.29 4.34 -7.16
N LEU A 111 -15.50 3.76 -7.24
CA LEU A 111 -16.09 3.02 -6.12
C LEU A 111 -15.26 1.77 -5.76
N VAL A 112 -14.87 0.98 -6.77
CA VAL A 112 -14.05 -0.21 -6.53
C VAL A 112 -12.71 0.17 -5.94
N GLN A 113 -12.05 1.18 -6.49
CA GLN A 113 -10.76 1.65 -5.98
C GLN A 113 -10.89 2.19 -4.56
N ALA A 114 -11.91 3.00 -4.25
CA ALA A 114 -12.14 3.54 -2.91
C ALA A 114 -12.27 2.41 -1.87
N LEU A 115 -12.99 1.33 -2.19
CA LEU A 115 -13.12 0.17 -1.32
C LEU A 115 -11.78 -0.56 -1.15
N GLN A 116 -11.03 -0.79 -2.22
CA GLN A 116 -9.75 -1.51 -2.16
C GLN A 116 -8.65 -0.70 -1.44
N TYR A 117 -8.58 0.62 -1.67
CA TYR A 117 -7.63 1.47 -0.94
C TYR A 117 -8.02 1.58 0.53
N ARG A 118 -9.31 1.70 0.86
CA ARG A 118 -9.76 1.66 2.25
C ARG A 118 -9.33 0.36 2.94
N ARG A 119 -9.52 -0.79 2.27
CA ARG A 119 -9.05 -2.09 2.77
C ARG A 119 -7.55 -2.09 3.00
N THR A 120 -6.77 -1.59 2.05
CA THR A 120 -5.31 -1.51 2.14
C THR A 120 -4.86 -0.62 3.30
N ILE A 121 -5.47 0.56 3.46
CA ILE A 121 -5.17 1.48 4.57
C ILE A 121 -5.49 0.81 5.91
N ARG A 122 -6.64 0.15 6.06
CA ARG A 122 -7.02 -0.53 7.28
C ARG A 122 -6.09 -1.69 7.63
N LEU A 123 -5.68 -2.49 6.64
CA LEU A 123 -4.68 -3.54 6.83
C LEU A 123 -3.35 -2.97 7.32
N TYR A 124 -2.94 -1.84 6.75
CA TYR A 124 -1.72 -1.14 7.17
C TYR A 124 -1.84 -0.64 8.62
N LEU A 125 -2.93 0.03 8.97
CA LEU A 125 -3.17 0.54 10.32
C LEU A 125 -3.27 -0.59 11.35
N GLU A 126 -3.93 -1.70 11.02
CA GLU A 126 -4.01 -2.87 11.88
C GLU A 126 -2.63 -3.50 12.10
N ARG A 127 -1.79 -3.56 11.05
CA ARG A 127 -0.40 -4.01 11.20
C ARG A 127 0.39 -3.08 12.12
N GLN A 128 0.22 -1.77 12.01
CA GLN A 128 0.85 -0.79 12.90
C GLN A 128 0.35 -0.96 14.34
N ARG A 129 -0.95 -1.18 14.54
CA ARG A 129 -1.54 -1.46 15.86
C ARG A 129 -0.90 -2.70 16.50
N CYS A 130 -0.78 -3.80 15.75
CA CYS A 130 -0.10 -5.01 16.24
C CYS A 130 1.36 -4.76 16.64
N ALA A 131 2.09 -3.93 15.88
CA ALA A 131 3.46 -3.56 16.22
C ALA A 131 3.53 -2.74 17.52
N VAL A 132 2.64 -1.76 17.68
CA VAL A 132 2.56 -0.92 18.89
C VAL A 132 2.16 -1.76 20.11
N ASP A 133 1.15 -2.63 19.98
CA ASP A 133 0.69 -3.50 21.08
C ASP A 133 1.83 -4.40 21.57
N TYR A 134 2.62 -4.99 20.63
CA TYR A 134 3.79 -5.78 21.00
C TYR A 134 4.88 -4.93 21.67
N TYR A 135 5.19 -3.75 21.11
CA TYR A 135 6.19 -2.84 21.65
C TYR A 135 5.88 -2.42 23.10
N GLU A 136 4.62 -2.16 23.38
CA GLU A 136 4.13 -1.79 24.71
C GLU A 136 3.88 -2.98 25.64
N GLY A 137 4.13 -4.21 25.20
CA GLY A 137 3.94 -5.43 25.98
C GLY A 137 2.48 -5.87 26.14
N ARG A 138 1.58 -5.33 25.29
CA ARG A 138 0.17 -5.77 25.28
C ARG A 138 0.01 -7.05 24.48
N ALA A 139 -1.08 -7.77 24.74
CA ALA A 139 -1.42 -8.97 23.98
C ALA A 139 -1.77 -8.60 22.53
N VAL A 140 -1.02 -9.18 21.57
CA VAL A 140 -1.24 -8.93 20.14
C VAL A 140 -2.35 -9.84 19.64
N GLN A 141 -3.50 -9.27 19.32
CA GLN A 141 -4.64 -9.95 18.71
C GLN A 141 -5.01 -9.26 17.40
N PRO A 142 -4.64 -9.82 16.23
CA PRO A 142 -5.02 -9.23 14.95
C PRO A 142 -6.54 -9.32 14.77
N ALA A 143 -7.12 -8.28 14.14
CA ALA A 143 -8.52 -8.32 13.75
C ALA A 143 -8.78 -9.45 12.75
N ARG A 144 -10.01 -9.99 12.75
CA ARG A 144 -10.42 -10.99 11.75
C ARG A 144 -10.49 -10.33 10.38
N ILE A 145 -9.55 -10.69 9.50
CA ILE A 145 -9.48 -10.14 8.15
C ILE A 145 -10.40 -10.97 7.25
N GLY A 146 -11.68 -10.59 7.22
CA GLY A 146 -12.69 -11.18 6.35
C GLY A 146 -12.97 -10.34 5.11
N LEU A 147 -13.88 -10.83 4.26
CA LEU A 147 -14.30 -10.13 3.03
C LEU A 147 -14.91 -8.74 3.33
N LEU A 148 -15.58 -8.59 4.46
CA LEU A 148 -16.19 -7.33 4.91
C LEU A 148 -15.27 -6.47 5.78
N PHE A 149 -14.00 -6.85 5.96
CA PHE A 149 -13.04 -6.10 6.75
C PHE A 149 -12.95 -4.63 6.34
N GLN A 150 -13.12 -4.33 5.05
CA GLN A 150 -13.15 -2.99 4.52
C GLN A 150 -14.36 -2.15 4.98
N MET A 151 -15.46 -2.81 5.35
CA MET A 151 -16.71 -2.16 5.77
C MET A 151 -16.88 -2.12 7.29
N GLU A 152 -16.19 -2.99 8.03
CA GLU A 152 -16.26 -3.07 9.48
C GLU A 152 -15.47 -1.93 10.12
N GLY A 153 -16.12 -1.08 10.89
CA GLY A 153 -15.48 0.02 11.62
C GLY A 153 -14.72 0.99 10.69
N GLY A 154 -13.83 1.74 11.23
CA GLY A 154 -13.02 2.71 10.50
C GLY A 154 -13.46 4.14 10.77
N THR A 155 -12.50 5.04 10.70
CA THR A 155 -12.73 6.45 10.94
C THR A 155 -13.19 7.16 9.67
N ARG A 156 -13.90 8.30 9.84
CA ARG A 156 -14.22 9.18 8.69
C ARG A 156 -12.97 9.63 7.94
N LYS A 157 -11.84 9.76 8.65
CA LYS A 157 -10.55 10.14 8.06
C LYS A 157 -10.02 9.08 7.10
N GLU A 158 -10.11 7.80 7.46
CA GLU A 158 -9.69 6.68 6.58
C GLU A 158 -10.51 6.65 5.29
N PHE A 159 -11.84 6.84 5.42
CA PHE A 159 -12.71 6.91 4.25
C PHE A 159 -12.37 8.11 3.37
N LEU A 160 -12.15 9.28 3.95
CA LEU A 160 -11.76 10.49 3.20
C LEU A 160 -10.46 10.29 2.44
N TRP A 161 -9.42 9.75 3.10
CA TRP A 161 -8.14 9.48 2.44
C TRP A 161 -8.26 8.44 1.34
N ALA A 162 -9.00 7.35 1.56
CA ALA A 162 -9.25 6.35 0.53
C ALA A 162 -9.97 6.96 -0.68
N SER A 163 -10.94 7.85 -0.46
CA SER A 163 -11.67 8.55 -1.53
C SER A 163 -10.79 9.52 -2.30
N ILE A 164 -9.94 10.30 -1.62
CA ILE A 164 -9.00 11.22 -2.27
C ILE A 164 -8.03 10.45 -3.17
N VAL A 165 -7.33 9.46 -2.64
CA VAL A 165 -6.37 8.65 -3.41
C VAL A 165 -7.05 7.94 -4.57
N SER A 166 -8.28 7.43 -4.38
CA SER A 166 -9.05 6.79 -5.44
C SER A 166 -9.42 7.78 -6.55
N ALA A 167 -9.88 8.98 -6.21
CA ALA A 167 -10.22 10.02 -7.17
C ALA A 167 -8.99 10.45 -7.98
N GLU A 168 -7.86 10.69 -7.33
CA GLU A 168 -6.59 11.05 -7.96
C GLU A 168 -6.13 9.97 -8.94
N LEU A 169 -6.11 8.70 -8.54
CA LEU A 169 -5.67 7.59 -9.39
C LEU A 169 -6.65 7.31 -10.53
N THR A 170 -7.95 7.42 -10.29
CA THR A 170 -8.95 7.32 -11.37
C THR A 170 -8.76 8.45 -12.40
N ALA A 171 -8.49 9.68 -11.95
CA ALA A 171 -8.20 10.80 -12.83
C ALA A 171 -6.93 10.55 -13.66
N VAL A 172 -5.84 10.07 -13.06
CA VAL A 172 -4.60 9.70 -13.78
C VAL A 172 -4.90 8.67 -14.88
N SER A 173 -5.64 7.62 -14.56
CA SER A 173 -5.98 6.55 -15.49
C SER A 173 -6.78 7.08 -16.68
N LEU A 174 -7.78 7.94 -16.43
CA LEU A 174 -8.60 8.54 -17.48
C LEU A 174 -7.82 9.54 -18.34
N LEU A 175 -6.94 10.34 -17.73
CA LEU A 175 -6.07 11.27 -18.47
C LEU A 175 -5.09 10.53 -19.38
N LEU A 176 -4.49 9.43 -18.89
CA LEU A 176 -3.62 8.57 -19.70
C LEU A 176 -4.39 7.88 -20.83
N ALA A 177 -5.61 7.40 -20.57
CA ALA A 177 -6.47 6.84 -21.61
C ALA A 177 -6.78 7.86 -22.70
N ARG A 178 -7.15 9.08 -22.33
CA ARG A 178 -7.39 10.17 -23.28
C ARG A 178 -6.14 10.56 -24.07
N TYR A 179 -4.99 10.55 -23.44
CA TYR A 179 -3.72 10.77 -24.14
C TYR A 179 -3.45 9.69 -25.19
N ILE A 180 -3.68 8.42 -24.85
CA ILE A 180 -3.38 7.28 -25.73
C ILE A 180 -4.40 7.16 -26.88
N HIS A 181 -5.71 7.25 -26.56
CA HIS A 181 -6.77 6.99 -27.56
C HIS A 181 -7.14 8.19 -28.41
N HIS A 182 -6.97 9.41 -27.87
CA HIS A 182 -7.39 10.65 -28.55
C HIS A 182 -6.25 11.63 -28.85
N GLU A 183 -4.99 11.24 -28.63
CA GLU A 183 -3.78 12.04 -28.91
C GLU A 183 -3.76 13.45 -28.27
N HIS A 184 -4.49 13.63 -27.16
CA HIS A 184 -4.53 14.91 -26.46
C HIS A 184 -3.25 15.15 -25.65
N LYS A 185 -2.24 15.75 -26.28
CA LYS A 185 -0.88 15.96 -25.71
C LYS A 185 -0.87 16.64 -24.34
N MET A 186 -1.84 17.51 -24.05
CA MET A 186 -1.95 18.19 -22.75
C MET A 186 -2.37 17.28 -21.59
N MET A 187 -2.89 16.08 -21.88
CA MET A 187 -3.33 15.15 -20.82
C MET A 187 -2.16 14.51 -20.08
N LEU A 188 -1.01 14.34 -20.73
CA LEU A 188 0.18 13.77 -20.10
C LEU A 188 0.75 14.63 -18.97
N PRO A 189 1.00 15.94 -19.14
CA PRO A 189 1.43 16.82 -18.05
C PRO A 189 0.44 16.86 -16.89
N LEU A 190 -0.87 16.86 -17.18
CA LEU A 190 -1.91 16.80 -16.14
C LEU A 190 -1.85 15.49 -15.35
N ALA A 191 -1.70 14.35 -16.04
CA ALA A 191 -1.56 13.05 -15.37
C ALA A 191 -0.32 13.01 -14.44
N ILE A 192 0.82 13.56 -14.89
CA ILE A 192 2.03 13.68 -14.08
C ILE A 192 1.77 14.54 -12.84
N GLY A 193 1.11 15.67 -12.98
CA GLY A 193 0.76 16.55 -11.86
C GLY A 193 -0.09 15.84 -10.80
N VAL A 194 -1.11 15.08 -11.22
CA VAL A 194 -1.94 14.29 -10.32
C VAL A 194 -1.15 13.16 -9.66
N CYS A 195 -0.22 12.48 -10.38
CA CYS A 195 0.66 11.48 -9.79
C CYS A 195 1.50 12.03 -8.64
N VAL A 196 2.01 13.27 -8.76
CA VAL A 196 2.74 13.94 -7.68
C VAL A 196 1.82 14.17 -6.48
N GLY A 197 0.55 14.52 -6.69
CA GLY A 197 -0.48 14.62 -5.65
C GLY A 197 -0.65 13.31 -4.89
N VAL A 198 -0.82 12.18 -5.61
CA VAL A 198 -0.94 10.83 -5.02
C VAL A 198 0.26 10.50 -4.13
N ILE A 199 1.49 10.73 -4.63
CA ILE A 199 2.72 10.46 -3.87
C ILE A 199 2.74 11.27 -2.58
N ASN A 200 2.39 12.55 -2.63
CA ASN A 200 2.34 13.42 -1.47
C ASN A 200 1.26 12.97 -0.46
N SER A 201 0.07 12.61 -0.93
CA SER A 201 -1.03 12.10 -0.10
C SER A 201 -0.63 10.82 0.64
N VAL A 202 0.02 9.87 -0.05
CA VAL A 202 0.52 8.63 0.56
C VAL A 202 1.66 8.90 1.55
N ALA A 203 2.58 9.82 1.23
CA ALA A 203 3.66 10.21 2.12
C ALA A 203 3.14 10.83 3.43
N ASP A 204 2.09 11.64 3.34
CA ASP A 204 1.45 12.28 4.49
C ASP A 204 0.77 11.26 5.42
N ILE A 205 0.08 10.27 4.85
CA ILE A 205 -0.49 9.15 5.62
C ILE A 205 0.60 8.40 6.37
N ARG A 206 1.74 8.11 5.74
CA ARG A 206 2.87 7.42 6.37
C ARG A 206 3.49 8.25 7.49
N ARG A 207 3.63 9.57 7.32
CA ARG A 207 4.19 10.46 8.36
C ARG A 207 3.33 10.50 9.62
N LYS A 208 1.99 10.56 9.45
CA LYS A 208 1.04 10.64 10.57
C LYS A 208 0.91 9.35 11.38
N ASN A 209 1.30 8.20 10.79
CA ASN A 209 1.18 6.88 11.41
C ASN A 209 2.55 6.25 11.70
N ARG A 210 3.56 7.05 12.07
CA ARG A 210 4.86 6.53 12.45
C ARG A 210 4.79 5.78 13.78
N HIS A 211 5.59 4.71 13.87
CA HIS A 211 5.80 3.98 15.12
C HIS A 211 6.33 4.93 16.22
N PRO A 212 5.88 4.83 17.49
CA PRO A 212 6.29 5.73 18.56
C PRO A 212 7.80 5.85 18.72
N PHE A 213 8.55 4.77 18.53
CA PHE A 213 10.02 4.80 18.54
C PHE A 213 10.60 5.75 17.47
N LEU A 214 10.05 5.75 16.24
CA LEU A 214 10.49 6.62 15.14
C LEU A 214 10.03 8.07 15.28
N ALA A 215 9.09 8.36 16.17
CA ALA A 215 8.63 9.71 16.46
C ALA A 215 9.56 10.44 17.45
N GLN A 216 10.45 9.71 18.14
CA GLN A 216 11.41 10.22 19.13
C GLN A 216 12.79 10.48 18.54
N ILE A 217 13.05 10.00 17.30
CA ILE A 217 14.27 10.25 16.53
C ILE A 217 14.04 11.41 15.54
#